data_22e19374d6877f42c9185af21f90f7e3
#
_entry.id   22e19374d6877f42c9185af21f90f7e3
#
_cell.length_a   1.000
_cell.length_b   1.000
_cell.length_c   1.000
_cell.angle_alpha   90.00
_cell.angle_beta   90.00
_cell.angle_gamma   90.00
#
_symmetry.space_group_name_H-M   'P 1'
#
loop_
_entity.id
_entity.type
_entity.pdbx_description
1 polymer ?
#
loop_
_entity_poly.entity_id
_entity_poly.type
_entity_poly.pdbx_seq_one_letter_code
_entity_poly.pdbx_strand_id
1 'polypeptide(L)'
;MAMITRGLEKLRRLGLVFCLLVGAGPLSAVSVTEPFFPIGIYGVGSTEHLLQVHEAGFNTVVGPANKAFLDQAQALGIQVIASPGASAGRGFDPSKFAGKVIDYDHHPALHSWYLVDEPDMARTPPWQVAMDQRLFKAHAARKPTSLVLFDGVHARDYGAIPDILMVDSYPIPWMPLAHFSQHMTWARSIAGPAKPLYAIAQAFDWYAFRDAVPGETRFRVPTHEELKCMTYLALAQPVDGLLFFTFASGKWFLPDHPDLWHGLLDIVQSLHQHSYLLGCKRLPWVPSYKIAPYEKRRSETQEPSIHLSHLRDAHGTEHLMLINTTEHPLTLSLSLPSSGQRWQLAGSPSNTPFGGFRPGSLYEIPFEKYEVRILQGIQVD
;
A
#
# COMPACT_ATOMS: atom_id res chain seq x y z
N MET A 1 -52.28 70.74 -8.66
CA MET A 1 -52.10 69.38 -9.14
C MET A 1 -51.67 69.41 -10.59
N ALA A 2 -50.49 69.75 -10.82
CA ALA A 2 -49.76 69.79 -12.09
C ALA A 2 -48.35 70.26 -11.77
N MET A 3 -47.42 69.36 -11.91
CA MET A 3 -45.96 69.53 -11.93
C MET A 3 -45.34 68.26 -11.48
N ILE A 4 -45.02 67.38 -12.41
CA ILE A 4 -43.91 66.41 -12.42
C ILE A 4 -44.10 65.58 -13.71
N THR A 5 -43.92 66.21 -14.86
CA THR A 5 -43.78 65.52 -16.16
C THR A 5 -42.92 66.37 -17.11
N ARG A 6 -41.69 66.62 -16.77
CA ARG A 6 -40.66 67.16 -17.70
C ARG A 6 -39.25 66.76 -17.13
N GLY A 7 -38.80 65.62 -17.48
CA GLY A 7 -37.41 65.21 -17.06
C GLY A 7 -36.91 63.89 -17.63
N LEU A 8 -37.59 63.28 -18.57
CA LEU A 8 -37.22 61.90 -19.04
C LEU A 8 -36.94 61.81 -20.55
N GLU A 9 -36.61 62.89 -21.22
CA GLU A 9 -36.37 62.88 -22.69
C GLU A 9 -34.99 63.36 -23.15
N LYS A 10 -33.94 63.40 -22.31
CA LYS A 10 -32.61 63.83 -22.75
C LYS A 10 -31.47 62.86 -22.37
N LEU A 11 -31.70 61.57 -22.26
CA LEU A 11 -30.65 60.54 -22.02
C LEU A 11 -30.76 59.36 -22.99
N ARG A 12 -31.03 59.70 -24.25
CA ARG A 12 -30.97 58.74 -25.36
C ARG A 12 -30.05 59.22 -26.42
N ARG A 13 -28.74 59.16 -26.22
CA ARG A 13 -27.66 59.15 -27.26
C ARG A 13 -26.32 59.38 -26.57
N LEU A 14 -25.78 58.28 -25.95
CA LEU A 14 -24.36 58.03 -25.86
C LEU A 14 -24.21 56.53 -25.53
N GLY A 15 -24.16 55.71 -26.58
CA GLY A 15 -23.82 54.30 -26.50
C GLY A 15 -22.35 54.18 -26.16
N LEU A 16 -22.01 54.06 -24.90
CA LEU A 16 -20.68 53.54 -24.48
C LEU A 16 -20.80 52.02 -24.36
N VAL A 17 -20.33 51.31 -25.40
CA VAL A 17 -20.05 49.88 -25.35
C VAL A 17 -18.88 49.71 -24.37
N PHE A 18 -19.20 49.32 -23.14
CA PHE A 18 -18.20 48.84 -22.18
C PHE A 18 -17.95 47.36 -22.51
N CYS A 19 -16.97 47.07 -23.35
CA CYS A 19 -16.40 45.72 -23.46
C CYS A 19 -15.73 45.39 -22.12
N LEU A 20 -16.43 44.62 -21.29
CA LEU A 20 -15.82 43.90 -20.18
C LEU A 20 -14.85 42.87 -20.77
N LEU A 21 -13.60 43.24 -20.91
CA LEU A 21 -12.49 42.31 -21.03
C LEU A 21 -12.42 41.54 -19.68
N VAL A 22 -13.16 40.44 -19.57
CA VAL A 22 -12.88 39.44 -18.55
C VAL A 22 -11.53 38.83 -18.94
N GLY A 23 -10.47 39.36 -18.33
CA GLY A 23 -9.15 38.77 -18.43
C GLY A 23 -9.25 37.31 -17.87
N ALA A 24 -9.18 36.34 -18.76
CA ALA A 24 -8.91 34.96 -18.37
C ALA A 24 -7.49 34.96 -17.79
N GLY A 25 -7.39 35.13 -16.47
CA GLY A 25 -6.17 34.82 -15.76
C GLY A 25 -5.82 33.36 -15.99
N PRO A 26 -4.55 32.98 -16.05
CA PRO A 26 -4.18 31.59 -16.19
C PRO A 26 -4.83 30.81 -15.05
N LEU A 27 -5.66 29.82 -15.40
CA LEU A 27 -6.12 28.79 -14.47
C LEU A 27 -4.83 28.15 -13.93
N SER A 28 -4.43 28.55 -12.72
CA SER A 28 -3.39 27.85 -11.99
C SER A 28 -3.89 26.41 -11.86
N ALA A 29 -3.24 25.50 -12.58
CA ALA A 29 -3.47 24.08 -12.39
C ALA A 29 -3.23 23.83 -10.90
N VAL A 30 -4.27 23.48 -10.18
CA VAL A 30 -4.15 22.98 -8.81
C VAL A 30 -3.32 21.71 -8.95
N SER A 31 -2.06 21.79 -8.57
CA SER A 31 -1.19 20.62 -8.44
C SER A 31 -1.86 19.74 -7.40
N VAL A 32 -2.55 18.72 -7.84
CA VAL A 32 -3.02 17.64 -6.97
C VAL A 32 -1.74 16.93 -6.55
N THR A 33 -1.22 17.28 -5.37
CA THR A 33 -0.15 16.47 -4.77
C THR A 33 -0.74 15.09 -4.50
N GLU A 34 -0.19 14.08 -5.15
CA GLU A 34 -0.59 12.70 -4.88
C GLU A 34 -0.48 12.42 -3.39
N PRO A 35 -1.46 11.73 -2.79
CA PRO A 35 -1.40 11.39 -1.37
C PRO A 35 -0.16 10.53 -1.11
N PHE A 36 0.54 10.81 -0.01
CA PHE A 36 1.71 10.06 0.39
C PHE A 36 1.37 8.57 0.59
N PHE A 37 2.08 7.71 -0.14
CA PHE A 37 1.97 6.26 -0.01
C PHE A 37 3.28 5.71 0.55
N PRO A 38 3.30 5.12 1.77
CA PRO A 38 4.49 4.50 2.32
C PRO A 38 4.99 3.32 1.48
N ILE A 39 6.22 3.41 1.00
CA ILE A 39 7.02 2.29 0.49
C ILE A 39 8.14 2.12 1.51
N GLY A 40 7.99 1.16 2.41
CA GLY A 40 8.79 1.11 3.62
C GLY A 40 9.55 -0.18 3.84
N ILE A 41 10.48 -0.15 4.81
CA ILE A 41 11.21 -1.32 5.25
C ILE A 41 11.46 -1.29 6.77
N TYR A 42 11.37 -2.45 7.39
CA TYR A 42 11.62 -2.65 8.82
C TYR A 42 13.11 -2.78 9.14
N GLY A 43 13.46 -2.50 10.40
CA GLY A 43 14.76 -2.83 10.95
C GLY A 43 15.88 -1.86 10.59
N VAL A 44 15.57 -0.60 10.30
CA VAL A 44 16.57 0.43 10.01
C VAL A 44 16.97 1.12 11.30
N GLY A 45 18.12 0.75 11.88
CA GLY A 45 18.53 1.16 13.22
C GLY A 45 19.61 2.25 13.29
N SER A 46 20.29 2.58 12.18
CA SER A 46 21.37 3.56 12.14
C SER A 46 21.18 4.59 11.02
N THR A 47 21.88 5.71 11.12
CA THR A 47 21.90 6.76 10.09
C THR A 47 22.56 6.31 8.80
N GLU A 48 23.54 5.39 8.88
CA GLU A 48 24.19 4.76 7.74
C GLU A 48 23.19 3.88 6.96
N HIS A 49 22.48 3.01 7.67
CA HIS A 49 21.42 2.18 7.09
C HIS A 49 20.28 3.03 6.50
N LEU A 50 19.98 4.17 7.13
CA LEU A 50 18.96 5.09 6.64
C LEU A 50 19.34 5.68 5.28
N LEU A 51 20.63 6.02 5.08
CA LEU A 51 21.13 6.48 3.79
C LEU A 51 21.03 5.38 2.72
N GLN A 52 21.43 4.17 3.06
CA GLN A 52 21.37 3.02 2.15
C GLN A 52 19.95 2.72 1.67
N VAL A 53 18.95 2.75 2.58
CA VAL A 53 17.55 2.50 2.19
C VAL A 53 16.93 3.69 1.44
N HIS A 54 17.39 4.91 1.71
CA HIS A 54 17.02 6.08 0.91
C HIS A 54 17.49 5.94 -0.54
N GLU A 55 18.75 5.58 -0.76
CA GLU A 55 19.32 5.34 -2.09
C GLU A 55 18.61 4.19 -2.82
N ALA A 56 18.08 3.22 -2.08
CA ALA A 56 17.25 2.14 -2.57
C ALA A 56 15.82 2.58 -2.98
N GLY A 57 15.44 3.84 -2.73
CA GLY A 57 14.15 4.39 -3.11
C GLY A 57 13.04 4.23 -2.07
N PHE A 58 13.32 3.76 -0.85
CA PHE A 58 12.33 3.74 0.21
C PHE A 58 12.04 5.15 0.74
N ASN A 59 10.78 5.43 1.02
CA ASN A 59 10.32 6.71 1.58
C ASN A 59 9.88 6.58 3.05
N THR A 60 9.86 5.37 3.59
CA THR A 60 9.40 5.07 4.96
C THR A 60 10.28 3.99 5.58
N VAL A 61 10.54 4.10 6.87
CA VAL A 61 11.26 3.08 7.63
C VAL A 61 10.58 2.81 8.97
N VAL A 62 10.73 1.57 9.47
CA VAL A 62 10.46 1.27 10.89
C VAL A 62 11.82 1.29 11.62
N GLY A 63 11.96 2.24 12.53
CA GLY A 63 13.23 2.55 13.18
C GLY A 63 13.09 3.25 14.53
N PRO A 64 14.23 3.70 15.11
CA PRO A 64 14.25 4.27 16.45
C PRO A 64 13.71 5.70 16.50
N ALA A 65 13.11 6.07 17.66
CA ALA A 65 12.81 7.45 17.99
C ALA A 65 13.99 8.06 18.75
N ASN A 66 14.88 8.71 18.05
CA ASN A 66 15.93 9.56 18.64
C ASN A 66 16.25 10.74 17.71
N LYS A 67 16.82 11.81 18.29
CA LYS A 67 17.02 13.06 17.56
C LYS A 67 17.88 12.89 16.30
N ALA A 68 19.03 12.24 16.41
CA ALA A 68 19.97 12.12 15.29
C ALA A 68 19.36 11.34 14.11
N PHE A 69 18.62 10.26 14.40
CA PHE A 69 17.96 9.44 13.39
C PHE A 69 16.82 10.20 12.72
N LEU A 70 15.96 10.86 13.50
CA LEU A 70 14.82 11.61 12.97
C LEU A 70 15.26 12.85 12.17
N ASP A 71 16.27 13.58 12.62
CA ASP A 71 16.83 14.72 11.87
C ASP A 71 17.40 14.26 10.51
N GLN A 72 18.13 13.13 10.49
CA GLN A 72 18.66 12.56 9.26
C GLN A 72 17.54 12.06 8.34
N ALA A 73 16.52 11.40 8.88
CA ALA A 73 15.35 10.98 8.12
C ALA A 73 14.63 12.18 7.47
N GLN A 74 14.47 13.27 8.22
CA GLN A 74 13.91 14.50 7.69
C GLN A 74 14.75 15.09 6.54
N ALA A 75 16.07 15.12 6.70
CA ALA A 75 16.98 15.62 5.67
C ALA A 75 16.91 14.79 4.37
N LEU A 76 16.63 13.49 4.48
CA LEU A 76 16.47 12.56 3.36
C LEU A 76 15.02 12.48 2.84
N GLY A 77 14.07 13.16 3.45
CA GLY A 77 12.65 13.04 3.09
C GLY A 77 11.98 11.72 3.48
N ILE A 78 12.60 10.96 4.38
CA ILE A 78 12.09 9.67 4.86
C ILE A 78 11.14 9.87 6.04
N GLN A 79 10.03 9.15 6.05
CA GLN A 79 9.11 9.07 7.17
C GLN A 79 9.46 7.88 8.07
N VAL A 80 9.32 8.05 9.39
CA VAL A 80 9.71 7.04 10.38
C VAL A 80 8.47 6.57 11.15
N ILE A 81 8.22 5.27 11.12
CA ILE A 81 7.32 4.58 12.04
C ILE A 81 8.19 4.14 13.21
N ALA A 82 8.01 4.76 14.36
CA ALA A 82 8.93 4.59 15.47
C ALA A 82 8.28 3.94 16.70
N SER A 83 8.99 2.92 17.25
CA SER A 83 8.59 2.39 18.55
C SER A 83 8.98 3.37 19.68
N PRO A 84 8.06 3.68 20.57
CA PRO A 84 8.38 4.50 21.73
C PRO A 84 9.25 3.77 22.78
N GLY A 85 9.63 2.51 22.52
CA GLY A 85 10.40 1.67 23.41
C GLY A 85 9.55 0.78 24.31
N ALA A 86 8.24 0.76 24.10
CA ALA A 86 7.37 -0.26 24.63
C ALA A 86 7.41 -1.46 23.69
N SER A 87 7.70 -2.66 24.17
CA SER A 87 7.56 -3.88 23.40
C SER A 87 6.24 -4.56 23.73
N ALA A 88 5.56 -5.03 22.69
CA ALA A 88 4.38 -5.85 22.84
C ALA A 88 4.60 -7.02 23.80
N GLY A 89 3.57 -7.36 24.56
CA GLY A 89 3.57 -8.52 25.44
C GLY A 89 4.37 -8.42 26.73
N ARG A 90 5.08 -7.32 27.00
CA ARG A 90 5.90 -7.14 28.22
C ARG A 90 5.45 -6.04 29.14
N GLY A 91 4.25 -5.55 28.99
CA GLY A 91 3.74 -4.46 29.80
C GLY A 91 4.31 -3.09 29.39
N PHE A 92 3.44 -2.15 29.34
CA PHE A 92 3.70 -0.76 29.06
C PHE A 92 4.25 -0.07 30.33
N ASP A 93 5.47 0.49 30.26
CA ASP A 93 6.01 1.33 31.33
C ASP A 93 5.83 2.81 30.96
N PRO A 94 4.81 3.51 31.50
CA PRO A 94 4.53 4.90 31.15
C PRO A 94 5.71 5.84 31.42
N SER A 95 6.56 5.53 32.39
CA SER A 95 7.68 6.41 32.78
C SER A 95 8.84 6.39 31.78
N LYS A 96 9.12 5.23 31.17
CA LYS A 96 10.15 5.11 30.11
C LYS A 96 9.70 5.68 28.78
N PHE A 97 8.43 5.76 28.61
CA PHE A 97 7.74 6.10 27.41
C PHE A 97 7.48 7.61 27.29
N ALA A 98 7.01 8.25 28.37
CA ALA A 98 6.57 9.63 28.36
C ALA A 98 7.65 10.61 27.85
N GLY A 99 8.93 10.39 28.19
CA GLY A 99 10.03 11.24 27.72
C GLY A 99 10.18 11.25 26.22
N LYS A 100 10.30 10.07 25.58
CA LYS A 100 10.50 9.97 24.11
C LYS A 100 9.33 10.54 23.31
N VAL A 101 8.13 10.32 23.82
CA VAL A 101 6.92 10.80 23.13
C VAL A 101 6.82 12.32 23.22
N ILE A 102 7.04 12.91 24.40
CA ILE A 102 7.03 14.36 24.57
C ILE A 102 8.08 15.01 23.67
N ASP A 103 9.28 14.41 23.59
CA ASP A 103 10.39 14.98 22.84
C ASP A 103 10.17 14.92 21.32
N TYR A 104 9.52 13.88 20.79
CA TYR A 104 9.52 13.60 19.35
C TYR A 104 8.14 13.59 18.68
N ASP A 105 7.03 13.65 19.40
CA ASP A 105 5.67 13.61 18.82
C ASP A 105 5.39 14.73 17.81
N HIS A 106 6.17 15.80 17.85
CA HIS A 106 6.05 16.92 16.90
C HIS A 106 7.03 16.83 15.71
N HIS A 107 7.93 15.84 15.70
CA HIS A 107 8.99 15.77 14.69
C HIS A 107 8.43 15.54 13.28
N PRO A 108 8.84 16.33 12.24
CA PRO A 108 8.29 16.20 10.90
C PRO A 108 8.48 14.82 10.26
N ALA A 109 9.64 14.19 10.49
CA ALA A 109 9.94 12.87 9.96
C ALA A 109 9.20 11.74 10.69
N LEU A 110 8.61 11.97 11.86
CA LEU A 110 7.84 10.94 12.53
C LEU A 110 6.49 10.76 11.82
N HIS A 111 6.26 9.59 11.24
CA HIS A 111 5.02 9.22 10.57
C HIS A 111 3.96 8.76 11.57
N SER A 112 4.32 7.76 12.37
CA SER A 112 3.43 7.20 13.39
C SER A 112 4.21 6.56 14.52
N TRP A 113 3.52 6.35 15.65
CA TRP A 113 4.03 5.60 16.78
C TRP A 113 3.62 4.14 16.68
N TYR A 114 4.61 3.26 16.62
CA TYR A 114 4.42 1.81 16.59
C TYR A 114 4.20 1.28 18.01
N LEU A 115 2.94 1.06 18.37
CA LEU A 115 2.55 0.76 19.76
C LEU A 115 2.84 -0.67 20.15
N VAL A 116 2.45 -1.62 19.31
CA VAL A 116 2.51 -3.02 19.65
C VAL A 116 2.71 -3.86 18.41
N ASP A 117 3.51 -4.92 18.57
CA ASP A 117 3.87 -5.89 17.57
C ASP A 117 3.09 -7.18 17.81
N GLU A 118 2.35 -7.65 16.82
CA GLU A 118 1.61 -8.91 16.79
C GLU A 118 0.92 -9.28 18.13
N PRO A 119 0.04 -8.43 18.68
CA PRO A 119 -0.63 -8.73 19.95
C PRO A 119 -1.53 -9.96 19.86
N ASP A 120 -2.01 -10.29 18.65
CA ASP A 120 -2.79 -11.49 18.35
C ASP A 120 -1.95 -12.76 18.51
N MET A 121 -0.71 -12.78 17.98
CA MET A 121 0.23 -13.88 18.15
C MET A 121 0.70 -14.00 19.61
N ALA A 122 1.01 -12.87 20.24
CA ALA A 122 1.41 -12.79 21.64
C ALA A 122 0.25 -13.08 22.62
N ARG A 123 -0.99 -13.17 22.13
CA ARG A 123 -2.22 -13.33 22.93
C ARG A 123 -2.42 -12.22 23.96
N THR A 124 -1.97 -11.02 23.66
CA THR A 124 -2.21 -9.83 24.47
C THR A 124 -3.67 -9.43 24.37
N PRO A 125 -4.43 -9.36 25.48
CA PRO A 125 -5.86 -9.07 25.37
C PRO A 125 -6.16 -7.73 24.70
N PRO A 126 -7.16 -7.63 23.81
CA PRO A 126 -7.50 -6.37 23.10
C PRO A 126 -7.77 -5.20 24.05
N TRP A 127 -8.39 -5.45 25.22
CA TRP A 127 -8.64 -4.41 26.21
C TRP A 127 -7.33 -3.81 26.77
N GLN A 128 -6.28 -4.63 26.92
CA GLN A 128 -4.97 -4.15 27.38
C GLN A 128 -4.33 -3.25 26.32
N VAL A 129 -4.33 -3.67 25.05
CA VAL A 129 -3.82 -2.86 23.92
C VAL A 129 -4.58 -1.54 23.83
N ALA A 130 -5.91 -1.57 24.00
CA ALA A 130 -6.73 -0.36 24.00
C ALA A 130 -6.42 0.57 25.20
N MET A 131 -6.11 0.00 26.34
CA MET A 131 -5.69 0.78 27.52
C MET A 131 -4.32 1.43 27.27
N ASP A 132 -3.37 0.69 26.73
CA ASP A 132 -2.04 1.19 26.39
C ASP A 132 -2.14 2.33 25.37
N GLN A 133 -2.99 2.20 24.36
CA GLN A 133 -3.25 3.29 23.42
C GLN A 133 -3.85 4.53 24.09
N ARG A 134 -4.79 4.38 24.99
CA ARG A 134 -5.37 5.53 25.72
C ARG A 134 -4.31 6.26 26.55
N LEU A 135 -3.49 5.50 27.27
CA LEU A 135 -2.37 6.07 28.02
C LEU A 135 -1.39 6.78 27.10
N PHE A 136 -1.11 6.18 25.95
CA PHE A 136 -0.27 6.79 24.93
C PHE A 136 -0.85 8.12 24.44
N LYS A 137 -2.10 8.13 24.01
CA LYS A 137 -2.79 9.31 23.48
C LYS A 137 -2.92 10.44 24.52
N ALA A 138 -2.89 10.13 25.80
CA ALA A 138 -2.85 11.14 26.86
C ALA A 138 -1.54 11.94 26.88
N HIS A 139 -0.45 11.39 26.33
CA HIS A 139 0.88 12.02 26.30
C HIS A 139 1.28 12.47 24.87
N ALA A 140 0.73 11.83 23.85
CA ALA A 140 1.04 12.07 22.43
C ALA A 140 -0.24 12.26 21.64
N ALA A 141 -0.54 13.47 21.27
CA ALA A 141 -1.81 13.78 20.60
C ALA A 141 -1.66 14.10 19.10
N ARG A 142 -0.43 14.26 18.59
CA ARG A 142 -0.20 14.80 17.25
C ARG A 142 -0.03 13.74 16.18
N LYS A 143 0.74 12.69 16.47
CA LYS A 143 1.03 11.65 15.50
C LYS A 143 0.09 10.46 15.68
N PRO A 144 -0.28 9.80 14.57
CA PRO A 144 -1.09 8.60 14.61
C PRO A 144 -0.34 7.45 15.29
N THR A 145 -1.11 6.48 15.78
CA THR A 145 -0.60 5.22 16.31
C THR A 145 -0.75 4.12 15.28
N SER A 146 0.20 3.20 15.22
CA SER A 146 0.17 2.01 14.37
C SER A 146 0.33 0.73 15.19
N LEU A 147 -0.23 -0.36 14.67
CA LEU A 147 -0.19 -1.69 15.25
C LEU A 147 -0.14 -2.70 14.12
N VAL A 148 0.68 -3.74 14.25
CA VAL A 148 0.71 -4.85 13.31
C VAL A 148 -0.03 -6.05 13.86
N LEU A 149 -0.72 -6.78 12.98
CA LEU A 149 -1.32 -8.09 13.23
C LEU A 149 -0.66 -9.15 12.36
N PHE A 150 -0.39 -10.30 12.96
CA PHE A 150 0.06 -11.49 12.26
C PHE A 150 -1.03 -12.10 11.37
N ASP A 151 -2.29 -12.01 11.80
CA ASP A 151 -3.43 -12.53 11.03
C ASP A 151 -4.50 -11.47 10.85
N GLY A 152 -4.81 -11.15 9.58
CA GLY A 152 -5.81 -10.15 9.22
C GLY A 152 -7.22 -10.41 9.77
N VAL A 153 -7.56 -11.65 10.12
CA VAL A 153 -8.86 -11.98 10.73
C VAL A 153 -9.02 -11.35 12.11
N HIS A 154 -7.92 -11.13 12.83
CA HIS A 154 -7.92 -10.50 14.15
C HIS A 154 -8.16 -8.98 14.10
N ALA A 155 -8.31 -8.39 12.90
CA ALA A 155 -8.79 -7.01 12.77
C ALA A 155 -10.15 -6.79 13.46
N ARG A 156 -10.96 -7.83 13.65
CA ARG A 156 -12.23 -7.76 14.43
C ARG A 156 -12.01 -7.38 15.90
N ASP A 157 -10.88 -7.81 16.48
CA ASP A 157 -10.59 -7.64 17.91
C ASP A 157 -9.70 -6.42 18.16
N TYR A 158 -8.77 -6.12 17.24
CA TYR A 158 -7.76 -5.09 17.41
C TYR A 158 -7.87 -3.93 16.43
N GLY A 159 -8.53 -4.10 15.27
CA GLY A 159 -8.48 -3.16 14.16
C GLY A 159 -9.05 -1.77 14.47
N ALA A 160 -9.95 -1.65 15.44
CA ALA A 160 -10.48 -0.37 15.89
C ALA A 160 -9.51 0.43 16.80
N ILE A 161 -8.49 -0.24 17.36
CA ILE A 161 -7.62 0.35 18.38
C ILE A 161 -6.62 1.36 17.75
N PRO A 162 -5.75 1.00 16.78
CA PRO A 162 -4.77 1.92 16.22
C PRO A 162 -5.41 2.92 15.27
N ASP A 163 -4.71 4.01 14.98
CA ASP A 163 -5.09 4.90 13.88
C ASP A 163 -4.73 4.27 12.52
N ILE A 164 -3.62 3.53 12.43
CA ILE A 164 -3.14 2.81 11.26
C ILE A 164 -3.05 1.33 11.61
N LEU A 165 -3.76 0.49 10.88
CA LEU A 165 -3.66 -0.96 11.00
C LEU A 165 -2.59 -1.46 10.02
N MET A 166 -1.69 -2.30 10.49
CA MET A 166 -0.72 -2.99 9.65
C MET A 166 -0.97 -4.49 9.77
N VAL A 167 -0.74 -5.22 8.69
CA VAL A 167 -0.87 -6.68 8.68
C VAL A 167 0.32 -7.27 7.95
N ASP A 168 0.97 -8.21 8.60
CA ASP A 168 2.06 -8.97 8.01
C ASP A 168 1.63 -10.40 7.67
N SER A 169 2.31 -10.96 6.70
CA SER A 169 2.14 -12.36 6.33
C SER A 169 3.40 -12.84 5.62
N TYR A 170 3.98 -13.92 6.09
CA TYR A 170 5.27 -14.43 5.65
C TYR A 170 5.13 -15.88 5.13
N PRO A 171 4.58 -16.06 3.90
CA PRO A 171 4.19 -17.38 3.41
C PRO A 171 5.37 -18.28 3.03
N ILE A 172 6.54 -17.73 2.69
CA ILE A 172 7.65 -18.51 2.17
C ILE A 172 8.45 -19.14 3.31
N PRO A 173 8.71 -20.47 3.24
CA PRO A 173 8.47 -21.38 2.09
C PRO A 173 7.22 -22.29 2.22
N TRP A 174 6.32 -22.09 3.16
CA TRP A 174 5.37 -23.12 3.56
C TRP A 174 3.95 -22.95 3.03
N MET A 175 3.57 -21.71 2.70
CA MET A 175 2.20 -21.37 2.33
C MET A 175 2.11 -20.84 0.91
N PRO A 176 0.97 -20.99 0.22
CA PRO A 176 0.72 -20.35 -1.07
C PRO A 176 0.78 -18.81 -0.95
N LEU A 177 1.25 -18.13 -1.99
CA LEU A 177 1.31 -16.66 -1.99
C LEU A 177 -0.06 -16.00 -1.90
N ALA A 178 -1.11 -16.67 -2.37
CA ALA A 178 -2.48 -16.21 -2.23
C ALA A 178 -2.90 -16.00 -0.76
N HIS A 179 -2.29 -16.73 0.19
CA HIS A 179 -2.47 -16.53 1.63
C HIS A 179 -2.15 -15.10 2.07
N PHE A 180 -1.10 -14.50 1.51
CA PHE A 180 -0.77 -13.09 1.78
C PHE A 180 -1.93 -12.15 1.44
N SER A 181 -2.52 -12.28 0.25
CA SER A 181 -3.64 -11.42 -0.15
C SER A 181 -4.91 -11.68 0.67
N GLN A 182 -5.10 -12.90 1.15
CA GLN A 182 -6.24 -13.29 1.98
C GLN A 182 -6.25 -12.53 3.31
N HIS A 183 -5.09 -12.40 3.97
CA HIS A 183 -4.96 -11.63 5.21
C HIS A 183 -5.33 -10.15 5.00
N MET A 184 -4.87 -9.55 3.89
CA MET A 184 -5.24 -8.17 3.55
C MET A 184 -6.74 -8.03 3.27
N THR A 185 -7.33 -9.02 2.58
CA THR A 185 -8.77 -9.03 2.30
C THR A 185 -9.58 -9.10 3.61
N TRP A 186 -9.22 -9.96 4.54
CA TRP A 186 -9.89 -10.06 5.84
C TRP A 186 -9.76 -8.76 6.64
N ALA A 187 -8.54 -8.26 6.78
CA ALA A 187 -8.29 -7.02 7.50
C ALA A 187 -9.11 -5.85 6.94
N ARG A 188 -9.09 -5.66 5.61
CA ARG A 188 -9.85 -4.60 4.95
C ARG A 188 -11.37 -4.76 5.11
N SER A 189 -11.89 -5.98 4.95
CA SER A 189 -13.33 -6.24 5.09
C SER A 189 -13.85 -5.97 6.50
N ILE A 190 -13.02 -6.22 7.51
CA ILE A 190 -13.37 -6.06 8.93
C ILE A 190 -13.16 -4.60 9.38
N ALA A 191 -11.99 -4.02 9.08
CA ALA A 191 -11.65 -2.67 9.52
C ALA A 191 -12.39 -1.57 8.74
N GLY A 192 -12.93 -1.90 7.57
CA GLY A 192 -13.67 -0.99 6.70
C GLY A 192 -12.76 -0.12 5.82
N PRO A 193 -13.36 0.59 4.85
CA PRO A 193 -12.61 1.31 3.80
C PRO A 193 -11.89 2.57 4.29
N ALA A 194 -12.30 3.13 5.42
CA ALA A 194 -11.74 4.38 5.95
C ALA A 194 -10.51 4.17 6.86
N LYS A 195 -10.26 2.94 7.33
CA LYS A 195 -9.11 2.64 8.18
C LYS A 195 -7.85 2.53 7.31
N PRO A 196 -6.80 3.33 7.54
CA PRO A 196 -5.51 3.12 6.90
C PRO A 196 -5.00 1.70 7.18
N LEU A 197 -4.68 0.97 6.12
CA LEU A 197 -4.21 -0.42 6.15
C LEU A 197 -2.88 -0.52 5.40
N TYR A 198 -1.83 -0.96 6.08
CA TYR A 198 -0.54 -1.23 5.46
C TYR A 198 -0.27 -2.72 5.41
N ALA A 199 0.20 -3.20 4.26
CA ALA A 199 0.66 -4.57 4.08
C ALA A 199 2.16 -4.67 4.38
N ILE A 200 2.59 -5.78 4.99
CA ILE A 200 4.00 -6.04 5.26
C ILE A 200 4.37 -7.37 4.59
N ALA A 201 5.23 -7.28 3.55
CA ALA A 201 5.66 -8.42 2.77
C ALA A 201 6.98 -9.01 3.31
N GLN A 202 7.18 -10.30 3.08
CA GLN A 202 8.37 -11.03 3.51
C GLN A 202 9.59 -10.69 2.66
N ALA A 203 10.67 -10.24 3.31
CA ALA A 203 11.98 -10.02 2.69
C ALA A 203 13.10 -10.62 3.57
N PHE A 204 12.91 -11.84 4.04
CA PHE A 204 13.85 -12.54 4.92
C PHE A 204 13.75 -14.07 4.77
N ASP A 205 14.76 -14.78 5.31
CA ASP A 205 14.76 -16.22 5.50
C ASP A 205 14.35 -16.56 6.93
N TRP A 206 13.36 -17.43 7.10
CA TRP A 206 12.95 -17.95 8.41
C TRP A 206 14.07 -18.64 9.18
N TYR A 207 15.17 -19.05 8.50
CA TYR A 207 16.36 -19.56 9.19
C TYR A 207 16.91 -18.58 10.22
N ALA A 208 16.83 -17.28 9.96
CA ALA A 208 17.24 -16.24 10.90
C ALA A 208 16.37 -16.19 12.17
N PHE A 209 15.14 -16.68 12.07
CA PHE A 209 14.12 -16.70 13.13
C PHE A 209 13.68 -18.14 13.49
N ARG A 210 14.53 -19.14 13.23
CA ARG A 210 14.18 -20.57 13.39
C ARG A 210 13.70 -20.94 14.80
N ASP A 211 14.08 -20.16 15.81
CA ASP A 211 13.64 -20.39 17.20
C ASP A 211 12.13 -20.08 17.38
N ALA A 212 11.54 -19.26 16.47
CA ALA A 212 10.11 -18.99 16.44
C ALA A 212 9.30 -20.09 15.73
N VAL A 213 9.96 -20.97 14.95
CA VAL A 213 9.33 -22.05 14.18
C VAL A 213 10.00 -23.41 14.48
N PRO A 214 9.92 -23.89 15.74
CA PRO A 214 10.63 -25.09 16.17
C PRO A 214 10.19 -26.33 15.40
N GLY A 215 11.17 -27.12 14.96
CA GLY A 215 10.92 -28.36 14.21
C GLY A 215 10.82 -28.18 12.70
N GLU A 216 10.80 -26.96 12.20
CA GLU A 216 10.84 -26.70 10.76
C GLU A 216 12.30 -26.80 10.24
N THR A 217 12.47 -27.35 9.05
CA THR A 217 13.77 -27.60 8.41
C THR A 217 13.87 -27.05 7.00
N ARG A 218 12.77 -26.63 6.42
CA ARG A 218 12.71 -26.05 5.07
C ARG A 218 12.82 -24.54 5.19
N PHE A 219 13.98 -24.02 4.92
CA PHE A 219 14.25 -22.58 4.99
C PHE A 219 14.79 -22.08 3.65
N ARG A 220 14.33 -20.94 3.20
CA ARG A 220 14.87 -20.21 2.07
C ARG A 220 14.33 -18.77 2.03
N VAL A 221 15.01 -17.92 1.35
CA VAL A 221 14.53 -16.59 0.98
C VAL A 221 13.42 -16.68 -0.08
N PRO A 222 12.53 -15.69 -0.19
CA PRO A 222 11.67 -15.52 -1.35
C PRO A 222 12.50 -15.37 -2.64
N THR A 223 12.04 -15.93 -3.75
CA THR A 223 12.60 -15.61 -5.07
C THR A 223 12.15 -14.20 -5.49
N HIS A 224 12.78 -13.65 -6.54
CA HIS A 224 12.37 -12.36 -7.12
C HIS A 224 10.89 -12.38 -7.54
N GLU A 225 10.46 -13.45 -8.25
CA GLU A 225 9.09 -13.61 -8.72
C GLU A 225 8.10 -13.68 -7.56
N GLU A 226 8.44 -14.41 -6.48
CA GLU A 226 7.59 -14.51 -5.29
C GLU A 226 7.48 -13.16 -4.58
N LEU A 227 8.59 -12.44 -4.40
CA LEU A 227 8.61 -11.12 -3.78
C LEU A 227 7.81 -10.10 -4.61
N LYS A 228 7.99 -10.12 -5.94
CA LYS A 228 7.21 -9.32 -6.87
C LYS A 228 5.72 -9.66 -6.79
N CYS A 229 5.38 -10.94 -6.80
CA CYS A 229 3.99 -11.39 -6.68
C CYS A 229 3.35 -10.89 -5.38
N MET A 230 3.99 -11.05 -4.21
CA MET A 230 3.50 -10.53 -2.94
C MET A 230 3.29 -9.01 -2.98
N THR A 231 4.25 -8.28 -3.56
CA THR A 231 4.18 -6.82 -3.71
C THR A 231 2.92 -6.40 -4.47
N TYR A 232 2.67 -6.99 -5.62
CA TYR A 232 1.51 -6.64 -6.43
C TYR A 232 0.21 -7.22 -5.89
N LEU A 233 0.23 -8.33 -5.15
CA LEU A 233 -0.92 -8.81 -4.38
C LEU A 233 -1.33 -7.81 -3.30
N ALA A 234 -0.38 -7.11 -2.65
CA ALA A 234 -0.70 -6.01 -1.75
C ALA A 234 -1.41 -4.87 -2.48
N LEU A 235 -0.86 -4.41 -3.61
CA LEU A 235 -1.46 -3.32 -4.40
C LEU A 235 -2.82 -3.69 -5.01
N ALA A 236 -3.05 -4.96 -5.28
CA ALA A 236 -4.33 -5.49 -5.75
C ALA A 236 -5.41 -5.43 -4.65
N GLN A 237 -5.02 -5.30 -3.39
CA GLN A 237 -5.90 -4.99 -2.27
C GLN A 237 -5.92 -3.47 -2.04
N PRO A 238 -6.99 -2.91 -1.46
CA PRO A 238 -7.04 -1.49 -1.13
C PRO A 238 -6.20 -1.18 0.12
N VAL A 239 -4.86 -1.31 -0.02
CA VAL A 239 -3.90 -0.91 1.02
C VAL A 239 -3.44 0.53 0.81
N ASP A 240 -3.10 1.19 1.90
CA ASP A 240 -2.67 2.58 1.95
C ASP A 240 -1.17 2.71 2.17
N GLY A 241 -0.45 1.59 2.22
CA GLY A 241 1.00 1.50 2.35
C GLY A 241 1.50 0.08 2.22
N LEU A 242 2.76 -0.07 1.81
CA LEU A 242 3.45 -1.35 1.66
C LEU A 242 4.82 -1.27 2.30
N LEU A 243 5.10 -2.18 3.20
CA LEU A 243 6.39 -2.31 3.87
C LEU A 243 6.96 -3.71 3.62
N PHE A 244 8.27 -3.84 3.86
CA PHE A 244 8.97 -5.12 3.79
C PHE A 244 9.64 -5.44 5.12
N PHE A 245 9.48 -6.64 5.60
CA PHE A 245 10.20 -7.17 6.76
C PHE A 245 11.26 -8.14 6.25
N THR A 246 12.58 -7.89 6.36
CA THR A 246 13.20 -6.82 7.13
C THR A 246 14.61 -6.50 6.59
N PHE A 247 15.06 -5.26 6.74
CA PHE A 247 16.42 -4.83 6.39
C PHE A 247 17.46 -5.45 7.34
N ALA A 248 17.22 -5.30 8.66
CA ALA A 248 18.04 -5.93 9.69
C ALA A 248 17.21 -6.34 10.90
N SER A 249 17.44 -7.54 11.43
CA SER A 249 16.84 -8.02 12.67
C SER A 249 17.64 -9.17 13.26
N GLY A 250 18.11 -9.03 14.49
CA GLY A 250 18.95 -10.05 15.13
C GLY A 250 20.25 -10.32 14.34
N LYS A 251 20.34 -11.52 13.77
CA LYS A 251 21.46 -11.95 12.91
C LYS A 251 21.19 -11.77 11.42
N TRP A 252 20.00 -11.32 11.05
CA TRP A 252 19.64 -11.07 9.68
C TRP A 252 20.09 -9.68 9.25
N PHE A 253 20.75 -9.60 8.09
CA PHE A 253 21.07 -8.36 7.41
C PHE A 253 20.84 -8.56 5.91
N LEU A 254 19.83 -7.88 5.36
CA LEU A 254 19.35 -8.11 4.00
C LEU A 254 20.44 -7.91 2.92
N PRO A 255 21.34 -6.91 3.01
CA PRO A 255 22.45 -6.77 2.05
C PRO A 255 23.44 -7.94 1.99
N ASP A 256 23.50 -8.80 3.02
CA ASP A 256 24.29 -10.03 3.00
C ASP A 256 23.67 -11.11 2.09
N HIS A 257 22.45 -10.85 1.55
CA HIS A 257 21.73 -11.71 0.63
C HIS A 257 21.50 -10.97 -0.70
N PRO A 258 22.56 -10.82 -1.54
CA PRO A 258 22.58 -9.91 -2.68
C PRO A 258 21.47 -10.17 -3.70
N ASP A 259 21.12 -11.42 -3.97
CA ASP A 259 20.04 -11.75 -4.93
C ASP A 259 18.67 -11.22 -4.45
N LEU A 260 18.39 -11.40 -3.15
CA LEU A 260 17.14 -10.88 -2.57
C LEU A 260 17.16 -9.35 -2.49
N TRP A 261 18.29 -8.76 -2.08
CA TRP A 261 18.44 -7.31 -1.98
C TRP A 261 18.27 -6.65 -3.35
N HIS A 262 18.99 -7.10 -4.38
CA HIS A 262 18.86 -6.57 -5.73
C HIS A 262 17.45 -6.78 -6.29
N GLY A 263 16.86 -7.96 -6.06
CA GLY A 263 15.47 -8.20 -6.45
C GLY A 263 14.48 -7.22 -5.79
N LEU A 264 14.72 -6.86 -4.53
CA LEU A 264 13.90 -5.86 -3.84
C LEU A 264 14.12 -4.44 -4.40
N LEU A 265 15.36 -4.06 -4.74
CA LEU A 265 15.66 -2.79 -5.40
C LEU A 265 14.90 -2.66 -6.72
N ASP A 266 14.93 -3.69 -7.57
CA ASP A 266 14.20 -3.72 -8.84
C ASP A 266 12.69 -3.54 -8.63
N ILE A 267 12.14 -4.16 -7.57
CA ILE A 267 10.73 -4.04 -7.22
C ILE A 267 10.39 -2.62 -6.75
N VAL A 268 11.20 -2.03 -5.88
CA VAL A 268 11.00 -0.65 -5.42
C VAL A 268 11.08 0.34 -6.58
N GLN A 269 12.03 0.16 -7.49
CA GLN A 269 12.12 0.95 -8.72
C GLN A 269 10.87 0.78 -9.60
N SER A 270 10.37 -0.46 -9.73
CA SER A 270 9.14 -0.74 -10.46
C SER A 270 7.92 -0.06 -9.82
N LEU A 271 7.83 0.00 -8.49
CA LEU A 271 6.77 0.70 -7.78
C LEU A 271 6.79 2.21 -8.10
N HIS A 272 7.96 2.83 -8.18
CA HIS A 272 8.08 4.24 -8.60
C HIS A 272 7.66 4.45 -10.05
N GLN A 273 8.03 3.55 -10.96
CA GLN A 273 7.61 3.60 -12.37
C GLN A 273 6.09 3.43 -12.53
N HIS A 274 5.46 2.66 -11.64
CA HIS A 274 4.03 2.40 -11.64
C HIS A 274 3.33 3.13 -10.46
N SER A 275 3.81 4.32 -10.11
CA SER A 275 3.29 5.10 -8.97
C SER A 275 1.78 5.36 -9.05
N TYR A 276 1.21 5.40 -10.26
CA TYR A 276 -0.24 5.50 -10.49
C TYR A 276 -1.06 4.36 -9.87
N LEU A 277 -0.44 3.21 -9.54
CA LEU A 277 -1.11 2.10 -8.84
C LEU A 277 -1.17 2.30 -7.32
N LEU A 278 -0.36 3.22 -6.78
CA LEU A 278 -0.27 3.44 -5.34
C LEU A 278 -1.52 4.18 -4.85
N GLY A 279 -2.20 3.62 -3.85
CA GLY A 279 -3.43 4.21 -3.33
C GLY A 279 -4.65 4.13 -4.24
N CYS A 280 -4.64 3.26 -5.26
CA CYS A 280 -5.78 3.00 -6.13
C CYS A 280 -7.02 2.58 -5.33
N LYS A 281 -8.19 3.02 -5.80
CA LYS A 281 -9.48 2.56 -5.28
C LYS A 281 -9.90 1.28 -5.99
N ARG A 282 -10.28 0.26 -5.22
CA ARG A 282 -10.84 -0.97 -5.79
C ARG A 282 -12.26 -0.72 -6.28
N LEU A 283 -12.53 -1.17 -7.49
CA LEU A 283 -13.87 -1.16 -8.09
C LEU A 283 -14.55 -2.51 -7.86
N PRO A 284 -15.89 -2.54 -7.69
CA PRO A 284 -16.61 -3.76 -7.32
C PRO A 284 -16.72 -4.75 -8.48
N TRP A 285 -16.56 -4.28 -9.72
CA TRP A 285 -16.71 -5.12 -10.90
C TRP A 285 -15.37 -5.70 -11.32
N VAL A 286 -15.35 -6.98 -11.65
CA VAL A 286 -14.25 -7.67 -12.31
C VAL A 286 -14.78 -8.47 -13.50
N PRO A 287 -14.01 -8.63 -14.62
CA PRO A 287 -14.43 -9.44 -15.74
C PRO A 287 -14.57 -10.91 -15.35
N SER A 288 -15.46 -11.64 -16.05
CA SER A 288 -15.56 -13.08 -15.88
C SER A 288 -14.34 -13.77 -16.50
N TYR A 289 -13.88 -14.83 -15.85
CA TYR A 289 -12.71 -15.56 -16.32
C TYR A 289 -12.80 -17.06 -16.03
N LYS A 290 -12.01 -17.85 -16.77
CA LYS A 290 -11.75 -19.27 -16.53
C LYS A 290 -10.25 -19.50 -16.53
N ILE A 291 -9.82 -20.55 -15.88
CA ILE A 291 -8.40 -20.93 -15.79
C ILE A 291 -8.23 -22.33 -16.38
N ALA A 292 -7.17 -22.54 -17.17
CA ALA A 292 -6.75 -23.83 -17.68
C ALA A 292 -5.27 -24.09 -17.34
N PRO A 293 -4.86 -25.30 -16.94
CA PRO A 293 -5.75 -26.46 -16.74
C PRO A 293 -6.73 -26.20 -15.61
N TYR A 294 -7.94 -26.72 -15.74
CA TYR A 294 -8.95 -26.62 -14.68
C TYR A 294 -8.44 -27.33 -13.44
N GLU A 295 -7.99 -26.57 -12.46
CA GLU A 295 -7.72 -27.12 -11.13
C GLU A 295 -9.05 -27.51 -10.50
N LYS A 296 -9.25 -28.82 -10.33
CA LYS A 296 -10.25 -29.33 -9.41
C LYS A 296 -9.90 -28.74 -8.06
N ARG A 297 -10.70 -27.78 -7.55
CA ARG A 297 -10.46 -27.07 -6.29
C ARG A 297 -10.01 -28.08 -5.24
N ARG A 298 -8.73 -28.02 -4.85
CA ARG A 298 -8.25 -28.75 -3.68
C ARG A 298 -8.97 -28.11 -2.50
N SER A 299 -9.69 -28.97 -1.78
CA SER A 299 -10.48 -28.62 -0.62
C SER A 299 -9.74 -27.72 0.37
N GLU A 300 -10.46 -26.74 0.90
CA GLU A 300 -10.37 -26.08 2.21
C GLU A 300 -9.56 -24.79 2.35
N THR A 301 -8.60 -24.46 1.50
CA THR A 301 -8.07 -23.08 1.38
C THR A 301 -8.38 -22.59 -0.03
N GLN A 302 -9.58 -22.06 -0.24
CA GLN A 302 -10.12 -21.74 -1.57
C GLN A 302 -9.55 -20.43 -2.12
N GLU A 303 -8.25 -20.31 -2.17
CA GLU A 303 -7.63 -19.15 -2.79
C GLU A 303 -7.54 -19.35 -4.30
N PRO A 304 -7.93 -18.37 -5.11
CA PRO A 304 -7.90 -18.50 -6.56
C PRO A 304 -6.45 -18.53 -7.05
N SER A 305 -6.15 -19.42 -8.02
CA SER A 305 -4.86 -19.48 -8.69
C SER A 305 -4.53 -18.19 -9.47
N ILE A 306 -5.53 -17.42 -9.87
CA ILE A 306 -5.43 -16.07 -10.39
C ILE A 306 -6.12 -15.10 -9.44
N HIS A 307 -5.38 -14.09 -8.99
CA HIS A 307 -5.96 -12.92 -8.35
C HIS A 307 -6.25 -11.86 -9.40
N LEU A 308 -7.50 -11.40 -9.45
CA LEU A 308 -7.94 -10.38 -10.39
C LEU A 308 -8.54 -9.21 -9.63
N SER A 309 -8.04 -8.01 -9.86
CA SER A 309 -8.55 -6.79 -9.26
C SER A 309 -8.79 -5.72 -10.31
N HIS A 310 -9.90 -4.99 -10.15
CA HIS A 310 -10.23 -3.81 -10.93
C HIS A 310 -10.00 -2.58 -10.06
N LEU A 311 -9.13 -1.71 -10.50
CA LEU A 311 -8.62 -0.56 -9.75
C LEU A 311 -8.87 0.73 -10.53
N ARG A 312 -8.98 1.85 -9.82
CA ARG A 312 -9.03 3.20 -10.40
C ARG A 312 -8.00 4.07 -9.68
N ASP A 313 -7.13 4.71 -10.48
CA ASP A 313 -6.11 5.62 -9.97
C ASP A 313 -6.69 7.00 -9.62
N ALA A 314 -5.82 7.88 -9.11
CA ALA A 314 -6.19 9.25 -8.72
C ALA A 314 -6.62 10.13 -9.92
N HIS A 315 -6.22 9.76 -11.15
CA HIS A 315 -6.57 10.46 -12.38
C HIS A 315 -7.85 9.91 -13.01
N GLY A 316 -8.47 8.88 -12.41
CA GLY A 316 -9.67 8.26 -12.92
C GLY A 316 -9.44 7.15 -13.95
N THR A 317 -8.19 6.85 -14.29
CA THR A 317 -7.85 5.74 -15.19
C THR A 317 -8.09 4.40 -14.50
N GLU A 318 -8.66 3.47 -15.23
CA GLU A 318 -8.96 2.14 -14.72
C GLU A 318 -7.87 1.14 -15.10
N HIS A 319 -7.60 0.23 -14.18
CA HIS A 319 -6.59 -0.80 -14.34
C HIS A 319 -7.17 -2.16 -13.95
N LEU A 320 -6.86 -3.21 -14.73
CA LEU A 320 -7.08 -4.60 -14.34
C LEU A 320 -5.73 -5.19 -13.96
N MET A 321 -5.60 -5.62 -12.73
CA MET A 321 -4.42 -6.32 -12.25
C MET A 321 -4.70 -7.82 -12.21
N LEU A 322 -3.91 -8.59 -12.97
CA LEU A 322 -4.02 -10.02 -13.16
C LEU A 322 -2.75 -10.66 -12.61
N ILE A 323 -2.87 -11.54 -11.62
CA ILE A 323 -1.71 -12.12 -10.92
C ILE A 323 -1.87 -13.63 -10.84
N ASN A 324 -0.94 -14.38 -11.43
CA ASN A 324 -0.82 -15.79 -11.16
C ASN A 324 -0.18 -15.99 -9.76
N THR A 325 -0.93 -16.56 -8.83
CA THR A 325 -0.46 -16.76 -7.44
C THR A 325 0.22 -18.11 -7.22
N THR A 326 0.38 -18.90 -8.30
CA THR A 326 0.87 -20.28 -8.24
C THR A 326 2.28 -20.45 -8.80
N GLU A 327 2.94 -21.52 -8.38
CA GLU A 327 4.26 -21.92 -8.88
C GLU A 327 4.21 -22.57 -10.28
N HIS A 328 3.03 -22.59 -10.91
CA HIS A 328 2.83 -23.25 -12.22
C HIS A 328 2.36 -22.24 -13.26
N PRO A 329 2.76 -22.43 -14.53
CA PRO A 329 2.17 -21.68 -15.62
C PRO A 329 0.70 -22.07 -15.79
N LEU A 330 -0.13 -21.13 -16.20
CA LEU A 330 -1.53 -21.33 -16.49
C LEU A 330 -2.02 -20.44 -17.63
N THR A 331 -3.20 -20.73 -18.16
CA THR A 331 -3.86 -19.89 -19.17
C THR A 331 -5.14 -19.31 -18.57
N LEU A 332 -5.28 -18.00 -18.65
CA LEU A 332 -6.47 -17.28 -18.26
C LEU A 332 -7.33 -16.99 -19.48
N SER A 333 -8.54 -17.54 -19.52
CA SER A 333 -9.57 -17.15 -20.49
C SER A 333 -10.36 -15.98 -19.90
N LEU A 334 -10.09 -14.76 -20.37
CA LEU A 334 -10.68 -13.52 -19.87
C LEU A 334 -11.79 -13.06 -20.82
N SER A 335 -13.01 -12.91 -20.28
CA SER A 335 -14.16 -12.37 -21.02
C SER A 335 -14.42 -10.92 -20.62
N LEU A 336 -14.22 -9.99 -21.52
CA LEU A 336 -14.51 -8.58 -21.30
C LEU A 336 -15.97 -8.26 -21.66
N PRO A 337 -16.65 -7.34 -20.94
CA PRO A 337 -18.02 -6.95 -21.25
C PRO A 337 -18.13 -6.31 -22.63
N SER A 338 -19.28 -6.44 -23.26
CA SER A 338 -19.55 -5.89 -24.60
C SER A 338 -19.65 -4.36 -24.63
N SER A 339 -19.89 -3.74 -23.49
CA SER A 339 -19.90 -2.29 -23.32
C SER A 339 -18.74 -1.88 -22.44
N GLY A 340 -18.01 -0.84 -22.82
CA GLY A 340 -16.92 -0.31 -22.00
C GLY A 340 -15.71 0.08 -22.80
N GLN A 341 -14.64 0.37 -22.09
CA GLN A 341 -13.37 0.83 -22.63
C GLN A 341 -12.56 -0.32 -23.24
N ARG A 342 -11.63 0.03 -24.11
CA ARG A 342 -10.57 -0.89 -24.54
C ARG A 342 -9.51 -1.01 -23.44
N TRP A 343 -8.79 -2.12 -23.42
CA TRP A 343 -7.73 -2.37 -22.48
C TRP A 343 -6.43 -2.65 -23.23
N GLN A 344 -5.31 -2.18 -22.72
CA GLN A 344 -3.98 -2.47 -23.24
C GLN A 344 -3.06 -2.91 -22.11
N LEU A 345 -2.01 -3.67 -22.42
CA LEU A 345 -0.98 -4.01 -21.45
C LEU A 345 -0.21 -2.73 -21.08
N ALA A 346 -0.13 -2.41 -19.79
CA ALA A 346 0.60 -1.24 -19.30
C ALA A 346 2.09 -1.33 -19.72
N GLY A 347 2.65 -0.20 -20.18
CA GLY A 347 4.04 -0.14 -20.64
C GLY A 347 4.30 -0.72 -22.04
N SER A 348 3.30 -1.29 -22.71
CA SER A 348 3.46 -1.75 -24.09
C SER A 348 3.13 -0.64 -25.09
N PRO A 349 3.94 -0.46 -26.15
CA PRO A 349 3.56 0.42 -27.27
C PRO A 349 2.23 -0.05 -27.88
N SER A 350 1.39 0.88 -28.32
CA SER A 350 0.07 0.62 -28.89
C SER A 350 0.03 -0.33 -30.10
N ASN A 351 1.19 -0.71 -30.64
CA ASN A 351 1.37 -1.55 -31.82
C ASN A 351 1.95 -2.95 -31.57
N THR A 352 1.94 -3.44 -30.31
CA THR A 352 2.36 -4.84 -30.07
C THR A 352 1.30 -5.82 -30.59
N PRO A 353 1.68 -7.11 -30.92
CA PRO A 353 0.73 -8.13 -31.40
C PRO A 353 -0.40 -8.46 -30.40
N PHE A 354 -0.30 -8.03 -29.14
CA PHE A 354 -1.39 -7.95 -28.19
C PHE A 354 -2.15 -6.60 -28.31
N GLY A 355 -2.41 -6.15 -29.53
CA GLY A 355 -3.03 -4.87 -29.86
C GLY A 355 -4.42 -4.71 -29.26
N GLY A 356 -4.49 -4.26 -28.02
CA GLY A 356 -5.67 -3.86 -27.28
C GLY A 356 -6.75 -4.95 -27.11
N PHE A 357 -7.18 -5.12 -25.89
CA PHE A 357 -8.31 -5.99 -25.55
C PHE A 357 -9.60 -5.24 -25.87
N ARG A 358 -10.41 -5.75 -26.79
CA ARG A 358 -11.67 -5.13 -27.23
C ARG A 358 -12.84 -5.58 -26.34
N PRO A 359 -13.81 -4.72 -26.10
CA PRO A 359 -15.06 -5.10 -25.44
C PRO A 359 -15.75 -6.28 -26.16
N GLY A 360 -16.41 -7.16 -25.40
CA GLY A 360 -17.16 -8.29 -25.92
C GLY A 360 -16.35 -9.47 -26.43
N SER A 361 -15.00 -9.43 -26.29
CA SER A 361 -14.12 -10.49 -26.78
C SER A 361 -13.64 -11.40 -25.65
N LEU A 362 -13.33 -12.64 -26.01
CA LEU A 362 -12.68 -13.63 -25.16
C LEU A 362 -11.18 -13.66 -25.51
N TYR A 363 -10.33 -13.64 -24.51
CA TYR A 363 -8.89 -13.67 -24.66
C TYR A 363 -8.28 -14.82 -23.88
N GLU A 364 -7.42 -15.58 -24.54
CA GLU A 364 -6.58 -16.59 -23.93
C GLU A 364 -5.22 -15.97 -23.60
N ILE A 365 -4.92 -15.84 -22.32
CA ILE A 365 -3.73 -15.15 -21.82
C ILE A 365 -2.88 -16.18 -21.08
N PRO A 366 -1.74 -16.62 -21.63
CA PRO A 366 -0.81 -17.48 -20.90
C PRO A 366 -0.09 -16.66 -19.83
N PHE A 367 0.09 -17.27 -18.66
CA PHE A 367 0.83 -16.74 -17.53
C PHE A 367 1.95 -17.70 -17.16
N GLU A 368 3.12 -17.16 -16.93
CA GLU A 368 4.19 -17.86 -16.22
C GLU A 368 3.89 -17.93 -14.71
N LYS A 369 4.67 -18.74 -13.98
CA LYS A 369 4.56 -18.80 -12.50
C LYS A 369 4.73 -17.41 -11.89
N TYR A 370 3.87 -17.06 -10.94
CA TYR A 370 3.92 -15.80 -10.20
C TYR A 370 3.90 -14.52 -11.06
N GLU A 371 3.51 -14.64 -12.32
CA GLU A 371 3.49 -13.50 -13.24
C GLU A 371 2.40 -12.49 -12.89
N VAL A 372 2.77 -11.23 -13.00
CA VAL A 372 1.88 -10.07 -12.81
C VAL A 372 1.68 -9.36 -14.14
N ARG A 373 0.42 -9.11 -14.52
CA ARG A 373 0.06 -8.28 -15.67
C ARG A 373 -0.91 -7.19 -15.27
N ILE A 374 -0.70 -6.02 -15.82
CA ILE A 374 -1.53 -4.85 -15.60
C ILE A 374 -2.08 -4.41 -16.95
N LEU A 375 -3.41 -4.39 -17.05
CA LEU A 375 -4.10 -3.82 -18.20
C LEU A 375 -4.59 -2.44 -17.84
N GLN A 376 -4.33 -1.46 -18.67
CA GLN A 376 -4.83 -0.09 -18.53
C GLN A 376 -6.01 0.14 -19.45
N GLY A 377 -7.07 0.72 -18.93
CA GLY A 377 -8.23 1.14 -19.71
C GLY A 377 -7.92 2.36 -20.58
N ILE A 378 -8.36 2.30 -21.83
CA ILE A 378 -8.23 3.40 -22.79
C ILE A 378 -9.63 3.87 -23.14
N GLN A 379 -9.86 5.19 -23.01
CA GLN A 379 -11.07 5.77 -23.57
C GLN A 379 -11.01 5.66 -25.11
N VAL A 380 -12.09 5.17 -25.68
CA VAL A 380 -12.25 5.16 -27.16
C VAL A 380 -13.01 6.42 -27.51
N ASP A 381 -12.36 7.31 -28.24
CA ASP A 381 -12.98 8.50 -28.81
C ASP A 381 -14.10 8.15 -29.77
#